data_fce7fe578151f9760bce4356083f56a6
#
_entry.id   fce7fe578151f9760bce4356083f56a6
#
_cell.length_a   1.000
_cell.length_b   1.000
_cell.length_c   1.000
_cell.angle_alpha   90.00
_cell.angle_beta   90.00
_cell.angle_gamma   90.00
#
_symmetry.space_group_name_H-M   'P 1'
#
loop_
_entity.id
_entity.type
_entity.pdbx_description
1 polymer ?
#
loop_
_entity_poly.entity_id
_entity_poly.type
_entity_poly.pdbx_seq_one_letter_code
_entity_poly.pdbx_strand_id
1 'polypeptide(L)'
;VKCIKEVSILGKRIFLKGELYDTKKLPCVIANLPLDINFDDGAYFQEYSRRFKDYQAVSYHDRSKNTVLYGKVTDFRPIGRGTYTVRFESGRIERLESPDLTPVETYFFINSEGELHFQYEGKNPNRDRFCAIINNRFSTHAEAEKYLHSLYQNKKK
;
A
#
# COMPACT_ATOMS: atom_id res chain seq x y z
N VAL A 1 -10.59 13.15 5.51
CA VAL A 1 -9.90 13.98 6.52
C VAL A 1 -9.47 13.16 7.72
N LYS A 2 -8.42 13.60 8.36
CA LYS A 2 -7.87 13.02 9.59
C LYS A 2 -8.25 13.91 10.78
N CYS A 3 -8.77 13.30 11.84
CA CYS A 3 -9.03 14.01 13.08
C CYS A 3 -7.72 14.33 13.80
N ILE A 4 -7.47 15.59 14.11
CA ILE A 4 -6.26 16.05 14.81
C ILE A 4 -6.54 16.46 16.26
N LYS A 5 -7.81 16.60 16.64
CA LYS A 5 -8.24 16.93 18.01
C LYS A 5 -9.44 16.08 18.38
N GLU A 6 -9.30 15.32 19.46
CA GLU A 6 -10.40 14.49 19.97
C GLU A 6 -11.63 15.33 20.33
N VAL A 7 -12.81 14.82 19.99
CA VAL A 7 -14.11 15.41 20.35
C VAL A 7 -14.87 14.40 21.18
N SER A 8 -15.24 14.82 22.40
CA SER A 8 -16.06 14.03 23.32
C SER A 8 -17.27 14.83 23.77
N ILE A 9 -18.40 14.14 23.89
CA ILE A 9 -19.67 14.72 24.36
C ILE A 9 -20.22 13.82 25.45
N LEU A 10 -20.46 14.36 26.64
CA LEU A 10 -20.97 13.61 27.80
C LEU A 10 -20.15 12.35 28.10
N GLY A 11 -18.83 12.42 27.99
CA GLY A 11 -17.93 11.31 28.22
C GLY A 11 -17.85 10.29 27.07
N LYS A 12 -18.63 10.47 26.03
CA LYS A 12 -18.57 9.63 24.83
C LYS A 12 -17.66 10.25 23.78
N ARG A 13 -16.70 9.50 23.31
CA ARG A 13 -15.80 9.92 22.23
C ARG A 13 -16.53 9.86 20.89
N ILE A 14 -16.63 11.01 20.22
CA ILE A 14 -17.30 11.14 18.91
C ILE A 14 -16.28 11.07 17.77
N PHE A 15 -15.18 11.82 17.89
CA PHE A 15 -14.08 11.78 16.93
C PHE A 15 -12.77 11.48 17.67
N LEU A 16 -12.05 10.51 17.18
CA LEU A 16 -10.78 10.06 17.77
C LEU A 16 -9.60 10.66 17.03
N LYS A 17 -8.66 11.21 17.77
CA LYS A 17 -7.43 11.76 17.21
C LYS A 17 -6.66 10.68 16.44
N GLY A 18 -6.26 11.00 15.23
CA GLY A 18 -5.52 10.11 14.34
C GLY A 18 -6.38 9.24 13.43
N GLU A 19 -7.70 9.18 13.66
CA GLU A 19 -8.60 8.43 12.78
C GLU A 19 -9.08 9.25 11.59
N LEU A 20 -9.42 8.55 10.52
CA LEU A 20 -9.91 9.12 9.27
C LEU A 20 -11.44 9.10 9.23
N TYR A 21 -12.01 10.14 8.65
CA TYR A 21 -13.44 10.29 8.47
C TYR A 21 -13.77 10.70 7.05
N ASP A 22 -14.87 10.16 6.52
CA ASP A 22 -15.36 10.47 5.18
C ASP A 22 -15.96 11.87 5.16
N THR A 23 -15.39 12.75 4.36
CA THR A 23 -15.86 14.14 4.19
C THR A 23 -17.30 14.24 3.71
N LYS A 24 -17.82 13.23 3.01
CA LYS A 24 -19.22 13.19 2.56
C LYS A 24 -20.21 12.94 3.69
N LYS A 25 -19.78 12.24 4.73
CA LYS A 25 -20.62 11.87 5.88
C LYS A 25 -20.51 12.84 7.05
N LEU A 26 -19.38 13.55 7.17
CA LEU A 26 -19.10 14.45 8.29
C LEU A 26 -20.15 15.57 8.47
N PRO A 27 -20.63 16.26 7.41
CA PRO A 27 -21.62 17.32 7.60
C PRO A 27 -22.89 16.85 8.30
N CYS A 28 -23.39 15.67 7.95
CA CYS A 28 -24.57 15.09 8.59
C CYS A 28 -24.31 14.70 10.05
N VAL A 29 -23.14 14.14 10.33
CA VAL A 29 -22.73 13.76 11.70
C VAL A 29 -22.61 15.00 12.57
N ILE A 30 -21.91 16.03 12.10
CA ILE A 30 -21.66 17.27 12.85
C ILE A 30 -22.95 18.02 13.10
N ALA A 31 -23.88 18.07 12.12
CA ALA A 31 -25.15 18.75 12.25
C ALA A 31 -26.04 18.22 13.39
N ASN A 32 -25.84 16.94 13.77
CA ASN A 32 -26.58 16.30 14.86
C ASN A 32 -25.87 16.42 16.22
N LEU A 33 -24.71 17.08 16.28
CA LEU A 33 -23.98 17.28 17.53
C LEU A 33 -24.35 18.61 18.19
N PRO A 34 -24.39 18.68 19.54
CA PRO A 34 -24.64 19.93 20.27
C PRO A 34 -23.39 20.83 20.32
N LEU A 35 -22.49 20.72 19.35
CA LEU A 35 -21.27 21.50 19.22
C LEU A 35 -21.20 22.13 17.83
N ASP A 36 -20.72 23.37 17.77
CA ASP A 36 -20.41 24.03 16.51
C ASP A 36 -19.00 23.68 16.08
N ILE A 37 -18.87 22.62 15.28
CA ILE A 37 -17.60 22.15 14.74
C ILE A 37 -17.57 22.41 13.25
N ASN A 38 -16.58 23.18 12.81
CA ASN A 38 -16.29 23.36 11.41
C ASN A 38 -15.12 22.45 11.00
N PHE A 39 -15.37 21.50 10.10
CA PHE A 39 -14.34 20.57 9.66
C PHE A 39 -13.39 21.18 8.60
N ASP A 40 -13.69 22.36 8.06
CA ASP A 40 -12.89 23.03 7.02
C ASP A 40 -11.84 24.00 7.58
N ASP A 41 -11.93 24.39 8.86
CA ASP A 41 -11.05 25.41 9.43
C ASP A 41 -9.71 24.90 9.94
N GLY A 42 -9.49 23.60 9.90
CA GLY A 42 -8.25 22.97 10.35
C GLY A 42 -8.09 22.83 11.88
N ALA A 43 -9.08 23.22 12.67
CA ALA A 43 -9.02 23.12 14.12
C ALA A 43 -9.14 21.67 14.63
N TYR A 44 -10.03 20.89 14.00
CA TYR A 44 -10.33 19.51 14.39
C TYR A 44 -9.92 18.47 13.36
N PHE A 45 -9.88 18.83 12.09
CA PHE A 45 -9.61 17.94 10.98
C PHE A 45 -8.56 18.51 10.04
N GLN A 46 -7.77 17.62 9.46
CA GLN A 46 -6.74 17.94 8.48
C GLN A 46 -6.99 17.12 7.22
N GLU A 47 -6.74 17.71 6.03
CA GLU A 47 -6.71 16.95 4.79
C GLU A 47 -5.79 15.75 4.91
N TYR A 48 -6.21 14.64 4.35
CA TYR A 48 -5.46 13.40 4.35
C TYR A 48 -5.32 12.86 2.93
N SER A 49 -4.07 12.63 2.52
CA SER A 49 -3.76 11.90 1.29
C SER A 49 -3.45 10.46 1.63
N ARG A 50 -4.02 9.53 0.86
CA ARG A 50 -3.76 8.11 1.06
C ARG A 50 -2.28 7.80 0.83
N ARG A 51 -1.71 6.96 1.67
CA ARG A 51 -0.28 6.59 1.65
C ARG A 51 0.07 5.70 0.45
N PHE A 52 -0.81 4.74 0.13
CA PHE A 52 -0.58 3.77 -0.94
C PHE A 52 -1.61 3.94 -2.06
N LYS A 53 -1.16 3.81 -3.29
CA LYS A 53 -2.01 3.82 -4.48
C LYS A 53 -2.56 2.43 -4.74
N ASP A 54 -3.61 2.35 -5.59
CA ASP A 54 -4.10 1.06 -6.06
C ASP A 54 -2.99 0.32 -6.81
N TYR A 55 -2.91 -0.98 -6.58
CA TYR A 55 -1.89 -1.89 -7.13
C TYR A 55 -0.46 -1.64 -6.66
N GLN A 56 -0.26 -0.75 -5.71
CA GLN A 56 1.06 -0.56 -5.10
C GLN A 56 1.44 -1.80 -4.30
N ALA A 57 2.71 -2.22 -4.44
CA ALA A 57 3.26 -3.34 -3.70
C ALA A 57 3.54 -2.97 -2.25
N VAL A 58 3.16 -3.84 -1.35
CA VAL A 58 3.34 -3.68 0.09
C VAL A 58 3.73 -5.01 0.74
N SER A 59 4.33 -4.93 1.91
CA SER A 59 4.56 -6.08 2.77
C SER A 59 3.87 -5.91 4.11
N TYR A 60 3.54 -7.03 4.73
CA TYR A 60 2.93 -7.11 6.05
C TYR A 60 3.66 -8.17 6.87
N HIS A 61 4.10 -7.79 8.06
CA HIS A 61 4.71 -8.73 8.99
C HIS A 61 3.63 -9.35 9.88
N ASP A 62 3.29 -10.59 9.60
CA ASP A 62 2.37 -11.38 10.44
C ASP A 62 3.15 -11.89 11.65
N ARG A 63 3.03 -11.17 12.76
CA ARG A 63 3.75 -11.47 14.01
C ARG A 63 3.29 -12.80 14.63
N SER A 64 2.05 -13.20 14.42
CA SER A 64 1.52 -14.46 14.97
C SER A 64 2.21 -15.69 14.38
N LYS A 65 2.61 -15.61 13.11
CA LYS A 65 3.31 -16.67 12.38
C LYS A 65 4.79 -16.36 12.12
N ASN A 66 5.23 -15.18 12.53
CA ASN A 66 6.57 -14.65 12.24
C ASN A 66 6.96 -14.76 10.76
N THR A 67 6.04 -14.40 9.89
CA THR A 67 6.22 -14.41 8.43
C THR A 67 5.95 -13.05 7.84
N VAL A 68 6.64 -12.73 6.75
CA VAL A 68 6.39 -11.52 5.97
C VAL A 68 5.61 -11.90 4.72
N LEU A 69 4.44 -11.26 4.54
CA LEU A 69 3.59 -11.46 3.39
C LEU A 69 3.76 -10.30 2.41
N TYR A 70 3.77 -10.62 1.13
CA TYR A 70 3.91 -9.64 0.04
C TYR A 70 2.64 -9.63 -0.82
N GLY A 71 2.17 -8.45 -1.16
CA GLY A 71 0.97 -8.31 -1.94
C GLY A 71 0.81 -6.92 -2.54
N LYS A 72 -0.37 -6.68 -3.10
CA LYS A 72 -0.72 -5.40 -3.73
C LYS A 72 -2.00 -4.85 -3.13
N VAL A 73 -2.06 -3.53 -2.98
CA VAL A 73 -3.26 -2.81 -2.54
C VAL A 73 -4.32 -2.90 -3.63
N THR A 74 -5.54 -3.30 -3.26
CA THR A 74 -6.68 -3.37 -4.18
C THR A 74 -7.78 -2.36 -3.86
N ASP A 75 -7.86 -1.86 -2.62
CA ASP A 75 -8.86 -0.90 -2.20
C ASP A 75 -8.37 -0.08 -1.01
N PHE A 76 -8.95 1.09 -0.83
CA PHE A 76 -8.69 1.98 0.31
C PHE A 76 -10.00 2.52 0.85
N ARG A 77 -10.13 2.52 2.18
CA ARG A 77 -11.24 3.15 2.89
C ARG A 77 -10.72 4.12 3.94
N PRO A 78 -11.25 5.36 3.97
CA PRO A 78 -10.86 6.36 4.96
C PRO A 78 -11.54 6.10 6.31
N ILE A 79 -11.24 4.95 6.90
CA ILE A 79 -11.71 4.53 8.23
C ILE A 79 -10.53 4.11 9.09
N GLY A 80 -10.65 4.23 10.41
CA GLY A 80 -9.55 3.97 11.33
C GLY A 80 -8.34 4.84 11.00
N ARG A 81 -7.17 4.23 10.92
CA ARG A 81 -5.91 4.90 10.54
C ARG A 81 -5.62 4.84 9.03
N GLY A 82 -6.63 4.59 8.23
CA GLY A 82 -6.52 4.31 6.80
C GLY A 82 -6.47 2.80 6.57
N THR A 83 -7.60 2.25 6.14
CA THR A 83 -7.76 0.81 5.94
C THR A 83 -7.56 0.46 4.48
N TYR A 84 -6.62 -0.42 4.22
CA TYR A 84 -6.30 -0.94 2.89
C TYR A 84 -6.71 -2.39 2.78
N THR A 85 -7.33 -2.73 1.66
CA THR A 85 -7.51 -4.13 1.27
C THR A 85 -6.28 -4.54 0.48
N VAL A 86 -5.62 -5.61 0.91
CA VAL A 86 -4.40 -6.13 0.28
C VAL A 86 -4.63 -7.55 -0.17
N ARG A 87 -4.29 -7.83 -1.41
CA ARG A 87 -4.26 -9.18 -1.96
C ARG A 87 -2.83 -9.69 -1.97
N PHE A 88 -2.56 -10.69 -1.16
CA PHE A 88 -1.23 -11.31 -1.07
C PHE A 88 -0.99 -12.33 -2.17
N GLU A 89 0.27 -12.66 -2.42
CA GLU A 89 0.68 -13.66 -3.43
C GLU A 89 0.01 -15.01 -3.25
N SER A 90 -0.28 -15.39 -2.00
CA SER A 90 -0.99 -16.63 -1.66
C SER A 90 -2.46 -16.64 -2.11
N GLY A 91 -3.00 -15.52 -2.57
CA GLY A 91 -4.41 -15.33 -2.84
C GLY A 91 -5.23 -14.86 -1.65
N ARG A 92 -4.66 -14.83 -0.46
CA ARG A 92 -5.30 -14.31 0.77
C ARG A 92 -5.58 -12.81 0.60
N ILE A 93 -6.77 -12.39 1.03
CA ILE A 93 -7.20 -10.98 1.01
C ILE A 93 -7.44 -10.56 2.45
N GLU A 94 -6.84 -9.46 2.86
CA GLU A 94 -7.01 -8.89 4.19
C GLU A 94 -7.19 -7.38 4.16
N ARG A 95 -7.87 -6.87 5.18
CA ARG A 95 -7.97 -5.43 5.47
C ARG A 95 -6.99 -5.10 6.57
N LEU A 96 -6.06 -4.20 6.27
CA LEU A 96 -4.98 -3.82 7.17
C LEU A 96 -4.87 -2.30 7.25
N GLU A 97 -4.49 -1.81 8.41
CA GLU A 97 -4.28 -0.38 8.61
C GLU A 97 -2.92 0.06 8.08
N SER A 98 -2.85 1.31 7.64
CA SER A 98 -1.66 1.91 7.06
C SER A 98 -0.37 1.69 7.87
N PRO A 99 -0.37 1.83 9.22
CA PRO A 99 0.86 1.62 10.00
C PRO A 99 1.44 0.21 9.94
N ASP A 100 0.60 -0.79 9.65
CA ASP A 100 1.01 -2.20 9.59
C ASP A 100 1.62 -2.58 8.24
N LEU A 101 1.52 -1.70 7.25
CA LEU A 101 1.99 -1.94 5.90
C LEU A 101 3.30 -1.20 5.63
N THR A 102 4.20 -1.86 4.89
CA THR A 102 5.46 -1.27 4.43
C THR A 102 5.48 -1.23 2.92
N PRO A 103 5.84 -0.09 2.29
CA PRO A 103 5.99 -0.04 0.84
C PRO A 103 7.15 -0.93 0.40
N VAL A 104 6.99 -1.61 -0.73
CA VAL A 104 7.99 -2.53 -1.29
C VAL A 104 8.26 -2.17 -2.74
N GLU A 105 9.53 -2.10 -3.10
CA GLU A 105 9.94 -1.99 -4.49
C GLU A 105 9.74 -3.34 -5.20
N THR A 106 9.46 -3.27 -6.48
CA THR A 106 9.25 -4.45 -7.33
C THR A 106 10.10 -4.37 -8.58
N TYR A 107 10.43 -5.51 -9.14
CA TYR A 107 11.16 -5.57 -10.40
C TYR A 107 10.82 -6.84 -11.17
N PHE A 108 11.18 -6.84 -12.44
CA PHE A 108 11.12 -8.01 -13.30
C PHE A 108 12.53 -8.53 -13.56
N PHE A 109 12.68 -9.83 -13.67
CA PHE A 109 13.92 -10.47 -14.04
C PHE A 109 13.67 -11.64 -14.99
N ILE A 110 14.70 -12.05 -15.71
CA ILE A 110 14.65 -13.19 -16.63
C ILE A 110 15.39 -14.34 -15.96
N ASN A 111 14.72 -15.48 -15.79
CA ASN A 111 15.32 -16.65 -15.17
C ASN A 111 16.27 -17.38 -16.14
N SER A 112 16.92 -18.44 -15.66
CA SER A 112 17.84 -19.26 -16.45
C SER A 112 17.22 -19.95 -17.66
N GLU A 113 15.89 -20.10 -17.66
CA GLU A 113 15.12 -20.70 -18.76
C GLU A 113 14.62 -19.67 -19.79
N GLY A 114 14.95 -18.39 -19.60
CA GLY A 114 14.53 -17.31 -20.47
C GLY A 114 13.11 -16.81 -20.23
N GLU A 115 12.57 -17.08 -19.05
CA GLU A 115 11.23 -16.66 -18.67
C GLU A 115 11.24 -15.39 -17.83
N LEU A 116 10.25 -14.52 -18.06
CA LEU A 116 10.02 -13.29 -17.29
C LEU A 116 9.36 -13.61 -15.96
N HIS A 117 9.93 -13.10 -14.88
CA HIS A 117 9.38 -13.22 -13.53
C HIS A 117 9.26 -11.87 -12.85
N PHE A 118 8.21 -11.73 -12.05
CA PHE A 118 7.98 -10.60 -11.17
C PHE A 118 8.53 -10.90 -9.77
N GLN A 119 9.18 -9.93 -9.14
CA GLN A 119 9.77 -10.10 -7.82
C GLN A 119 9.49 -8.91 -6.91
N TYR A 120 9.14 -9.19 -5.66
CA TYR A 120 9.13 -8.21 -4.58
C TYR A 120 10.53 -8.11 -3.98
N GLU A 121 11.07 -6.89 -3.90
CA GLU A 121 12.37 -6.66 -3.28
C GLU A 121 12.33 -7.00 -1.79
N GLY A 122 13.36 -7.67 -1.30
CA GLY A 122 13.47 -8.12 0.08
C GLY A 122 12.93 -9.52 0.34
N LYS A 123 12.09 -10.06 -0.55
CA LYS A 123 11.58 -11.43 -0.42
C LYS A 123 12.68 -12.49 -0.59
N ASN A 124 13.60 -12.25 -1.50
CA ASN A 124 14.79 -13.09 -1.70
C ASN A 124 16.02 -12.19 -1.87
N PRO A 125 16.68 -11.81 -0.77
CA PRO A 125 17.81 -10.87 -0.82
C PRO A 125 19.00 -11.36 -1.69
N ASN A 126 19.25 -12.65 -1.76
CA ASN A 126 20.31 -13.21 -2.60
C ASN A 126 20.00 -13.03 -4.09
N ARG A 127 18.75 -13.26 -4.49
CA ARG A 127 18.27 -13.03 -5.86
C ARG A 127 18.32 -11.56 -6.21
N ASP A 128 17.89 -10.67 -5.32
CA ASP A 128 17.90 -9.23 -5.52
C ASP A 128 19.32 -8.74 -5.82
N ARG A 129 20.30 -9.21 -5.04
CA ARG A 129 21.71 -8.88 -5.20
C ARG A 129 22.28 -9.44 -6.50
N PHE A 130 22.01 -10.69 -6.80
CA PHE A 130 22.48 -11.36 -8.02
C PHE A 130 21.95 -10.68 -9.27
N CYS A 131 20.64 -10.42 -9.34
CA CYS A 131 20.02 -9.73 -10.47
C CYS A 131 20.59 -8.32 -10.68
N ALA A 132 20.88 -7.59 -9.60
CA ALA A 132 21.51 -6.28 -9.69
C ALA A 132 22.94 -6.36 -10.26
N ILE A 133 23.73 -7.34 -9.82
CA ILE A 133 25.11 -7.53 -10.28
C ILE A 133 25.18 -7.84 -11.78
N ILE A 134 24.28 -8.67 -12.28
CA ILE A 134 24.28 -9.08 -13.70
C ILE A 134 23.40 -8.19 -14.59
N ASN A 135 22.87 -7.08 -14.06
CA ASN A 135 21.96 -6.16 -14.76
C ASN A 135 20.69 -6.85 -15.30
N ASN A 136 20.19 -7.85 -14.57
CA ASN A 136 18.96 -8.57 -14.88
C ASN A 136 17.83 -8.09 -13.95
N ARG A 137 17.58 -6.80 -13.96
CA ARG A 137 16.60 -6.17 -13.10
C ARG A 137 15.92 -5.01 -13.88
N PHE A 138 14.63 -5.15 -14.14
CA PHE A 138 13.87 -4.22 -14.97
C PHE A 138 12.70 -3.64 -14.18
N SER A 139 12.48 -2.34 -14.31
CA SER A 139 11.41 -1.64 -13.60
C SER A 139 10.03 -1.97 -14.15
N THR A 140 9.94 -2.27 -15.45
CA THR A 140 8.69 -2.58 -16.12
C THR A 140 8.77 -3.88 -16.91
N HIS A 141 7.62 -4.51 -17.11
CA HIS A 141 7.49 -5.71 -17.94
C HIS A 141 7.94 -5.45 -19.38
N ALA A 142 7.60 -4.26 -19.93
CA ALA A 142 7.97 -3.89 -21.29
C ALA A 142 9.50 -3.80 -21.50
N GLU A 143 10.23 -3.24 -20.53
CA GLU A 143 11.69 -3.18 -20.58
C GLU A 143 12.31 -4.58 -20.56
N ALA A 144 11.80 -5.46 -19.72
CA ALA A 144 12.25 -6.84 -19.62
C ALA A 144 11.97 -7.62 -20.93
N GLU A 145 10.78 -7.46 -21.51
CA GLU A 145 10.45 -8.07 -22.80
C GLU A 145 11.38 -7.60 -23.92
N LYS A 146 11.64 -6.30 -23.98
CA LYS A 146 12.51 -5.70 -24.99
C LYS A 146 13.94 -6.31 -24.90
N TYR A 147 14.44 -6.46 -23.69
CA TYR A 147 15.74 -7.08 -23.47
C TYR A 147 15.74 -8.55 -23.87
N LEU A 148 14.71 -9.29 -23.51
CA LEU A 148 14.55 -10.70 -23.88
C LEU A 148 14.53 -10.91 -25.40
N HIS A 149 13.77 -10.06 -26.12
CA HIS A 149 13.77 -10.08 -27.59
C HIS A 149 15.15 -9.82 -28.19
N SER A 150 15.91 -8.87 -27.64
CA SER A 150 17.26 -8.58 -28.10
C SER A 150 18.20 -9.79 -27.95
N LEU A 151 18.06 -10.56 -26.87
CA LEU A 151 18.84 -11.80 -26.67
C LEU A 151 18.51 -12.86 -27.70
N TYR A 152 17.24 -13.05 -28.05
CA TYR A 152 16.83 -14.01 -29.07
C TYR A 152 17.30 -13.60 -30.46
N GLN A 153 17.25 -12.33 -30.81
CA GLN A 153 17.74 -11.84 -32.10
C GLN A 153 19.26 -12.03 -32.24
N ASN A 154 20.03 -11.85 -31.19
CA ASN A 154 21.46 -12.07 -31.19
C ASN A 154 21.85 -13.55 -31.33
N LYS A 155 21.02 -14.47 -30.85
CA LYS A 155 21.24 -15.91 -31.02
C LYS A 155 20.98 -16.42 -32.44
N LYS A 156 20.21 -15.69 -33.25
CA LYS A 156 19.89 -16.05 -34.64
C LYS A 156 20.94 -15.57 -35.66
N LYS A 157 21.88 -14.80 -35.20
CA LYS A 157 23.03 -14.37 -35.99
C LYS A 157 24.19 -15.34 -35.79
#